data_1145595e7a777ce7a14e12cf302b0193
#
_entry.id   1145595e7a777ce7a14e12cf302b0193
#
_cell.length_a   1.000
_cell.length_b   1.000
_cell.length_c   1.000
_cell.angle_alpha   90.00
_cell.angle_beta   90.00
_cell.angle_gamma   90.00
#
_symmetry.space_group_name_H-M   'P 1'
#
loop_
_entity.id
_entity.type
_entity.pdbx_description
1 polymer ?
#
loop_
_entity_poly.entity_id
_entity_poly.type
_entity_poly.pdbx_seq_one_letter_code
_entity_poly.pdbx_strand_id
1 'polypeptide(L)'
;LDSFPIPSSDTIEWIKVSTAACGPRATEQEPLYEAATPDDERLQAHIDGDAPAPPFSIQFDHIPSKFVLVSVVIGTDSVPPELRAYLTLYLSMVFSLPIRRQNGEWLAYEDVVKQLDEDVLEYDAAIGIGSSFSESVAIELKAPAAHYAKVVSWVYDLLWRSEFAPERVRVAAAKLAQSLPEQKRDGRMVAWSLSRSMLYSNTHSSCEANTILRQAQRVPDMVDALQDDPTQVIEHLNTIRASLLQPEHVRISVAGNIFDIPHPVEPWRACLPPGSATQ
;
A
#
# COMPACT_ATOMS: atom_id res chain seq x y z
N LEU A 1 -39.56 15.17 -8.69
CA LEU A 1 -38.72 13.98 -8.39
C LEU A 1 -39.54 12.70 -8.56
N ASP A 2 -40.85 12.72 -8.30
CA ASP A 2 -41.72 11.53 -8.35
C ASP A 2 -41.93 10.97 -9.79
N SER A 3 -41.51 11.69 -10.81
CA SER A 3 -41.62 11.29 -12.22
C SER A 3 -40.29 10.82 -12.83
N PHE A 4 -39.23 10.73 -12.04
CA PHE A 4 -37.93 10.23 -12.54
C PHE A 4 -37.95 8.71 -12.59
N PRO A 5 -37.85 8.07 -13.79
CA PRO A 5 -37.86 6.63 -13.88
C PRO A 5 -36.60 6.08 -13.25
N ILE A 6 -36.76 5.22 -12.25
CA ILE A 6 -35.63 4.42 -11.70
C ILE A 6 -35.25 3.40 -12.77
N PRO A 7 -33.99 3.35 -13.24
CA PRO A 7 -33.56 2.34 -14.17
C PRO A 7 -33.83 0.93 -13.61
N SER A 8 -34.26 0.01 -14.47
CA SER A 8 -34.40 -1.39 -14.06
C SER A 8 -33.03 -1.98 -13.72
N SER A 9 -32.97 -2.86 -12.73
CA SER A 9 -31.77 -3.64 -12.43
C SER A 9 -31.25 -4.46 -13.63
N ASP A 10 -32.16 -4.79 -14.57
CA ASP A 10 -31.82 -5.52 -15.80
C ASP A 10 -30.96 -4.72 -16.78
N THR A 11 -30.86 -3.39 -16.58
CA THR A 11 -29.96 -2.51 -17.37
C THR A 11 -28.54 -2.43 -16.81
N ILE A 12 -28.29 -3.07 -15.67
CA ILE A 12 -26.96 -3.11 -15.03
C ILE A 12 -26.19 -4.28 -15.62
N GLU A 13 -25.11 -3.98 -16.36
CA GLU A 13 -24.15 -4.99 -16.75
C GLU A 13 -23.26 -5.34 -15.56
N TRP A 14 -23.40 -6.56 -15.05
CA TRP A 14 -22.54 -7.08 -14.00
C TRP A 14 -21.26 -7.63 -14.60
N ILE A 15 -20.12 -7.07 -14.21
CA ILE A 15 -18.82 -7.66 -14.51
C ILE A 15 -18.62 -8.83 -13.54
N LYS A 16 -18.50 -10.05 -14.09
CA LYS A 16 -18.13 -11.22 -13.29
C LYS A 16 -16.64 -11.09 -12.92
N VAL A 17 -16.36 -11.19 -11.64
CA VAL A 17 -15.00 -11.27 -11.09
C VAL A 17 -14.77 -12.71 -10.67
N SER A 18 -13.69 -13.32 -11.17
CA SER A 18 -13.21 -14.60 -10.66
C SER A 18 -12.04 -14.37 -9.75
N THR A 19 -11.98 -15.10 -8.63
CA THR A 19 -10.96 -14.90 -7.60
C THR A 19 -10.14 -16.15 -7.36
N ALA A 20 -8.84 -15.95 -7.10
CA ALA A 20 -7.93 -17.00 -6.66
C ALA A 20 -6.96 -16.41 -5.63
N ALA A 21 -6.29 -17.28 -4.88
CA ALA A 21 -5.32 -16.82 -3.88
C ALA A 21 -4.15 -17.78 -3.75
N CYS A 22 -2.98 -17.24 -3.33
CA CYS A 22 -1.83 -18.03 -2.92
C CYS A 22 -1.17 -17.44 -1.67
N GLY A 23 -0.30 -18.23 -1.04
CA GLY A 23 0.39 -17.86 0.21
C GLY A 23 -0.37 -18.25 1.46
N PRO A 24 0.14 -17.88 2.65
CA PRO A 24 -0.50 -18.19 3.92
C PRO A 24 -1.87 -17.55 3.97
N ARG A 25 -2.93 -18.33 4.19
CA ARG A 25 -4.26 -17.80 4.44
C ARG A 25 -4.25 -17.14 5.82
N ALA A 26 -4.74 -15.91 5.91
CA ALA A 26 -5.10 -15.35 7.20
C ALA A 26 -6.21 -16.21 7.78
N THR A 27 -5.87 -16.94 8.83
CA THR A 27 -6.76 -17.74 9.70
C THR A 27 -8.10 -18.12 9.10
N GLU A 28 -8.42 -19.42 9.17
CA GLU A 28 -9.64 -20.15 8.86
C GLU A 28 -10.97 -19.40 9.15
N GLN A 29 -11.18 -18.27 8.53
CA GLN A 29 -12.53 -17.72 8.45
C GLN A 29 -13.23 -18.45 7.32
N GLU A 30 -14.36 -19.04 7.61
CA GLU A 30 -15.25 -19.60 6.61
C GLU A 30 -15.42 -18.61 5.45
N PRO A 31 -15.34 -19.07 4.19
CA PRO A 31 -15.50 -18.19 3.06
C PRO A 31 -16.85 -17.47 3.17
N LEU A 32 -16.81 -16.13 3.22
CA LEU A 32 -18.00 -15.27 3.24
C LEU A 32 -18.78 -15.30 1.92
N TYR A 33 -18.34 -16.08 0.95
CA TYR A 33 -18.85 -16.12 -0.41
C TYR A 33 -19.44 -17.49 -0.77
N GLU A 34 -20.33 -17.45 -1.75
CA GLU A 34 -20.90 -18.64 -2.41
C GLU A 34 -19.80 -19.60 -2.88
N ALA A 35 -20.17 -20.85 -3.12
CA ALA A 35 -19.26 -21.88 -3.60
C ALA A 35 -18.48 -21.41 -4.84
N ALA A 36 -17.19 -21.76 -4.93
CA ALA A 36 -16.32 -21.43 -6.04
C ALA A 36 -16.96 -21.76 -7.38
N THR A 37 -16.89 -20.84 -8.33
CA THR A 37 -17.38 -21.04 -9.70
C THR A 37 -16.34 -21.81 -10.53
N PRO A 38 -16.75 -22.44 -11.67
CA PRO A 38 -15.78 -23.07 -12.58
C PRO A 38 -14.67 -22.11 -13.05
N ASP A 39 -14.97 -20.81 -13.17
CA ASP A 39 -13.99 -19.80 -13.55
C ASP A 39 -13.00 -19.51 -12.39
N ASP A 40 -13.44 -19.55 -11.13
CA ASP A 40 -12.54 -19.45 -9.97
C ASP A 40 -11.61 -20.67 -9.90
N GLU A 41 -12.14 -21.87 -10.12
CA GLU A 41 -11.32 -23.10 -10.14
C GLU A 41 -10.26 -23.06 -11.25
N ARG A 42 -10.63 -22.57 -12.44
CA ARG A 42 -9.71 -22.39 -13.55
C ARG A 42 -8.63 -21.35 -13.22
N LEU A 43 -9.01 -20.24 -12.58
CA LEU A 43 -8.07 -19.20 -12.17
C LEU A 43 -7.13 -19.75 -11.11
N GLN A 44 -7.64 -20.46 -10.09
CA GLN A 44 -6.82 -21.07 -9.06
C GLN A 44 -5.80 -22.07 -9.66
N ALA A 45 -6.22 -22.88 -10.63
CA ALA A 45 -5.31 -23.80 -11.33
C ALA A 45 -4.20 -23.06 -12.11
N HIS A 46 -4.51 -21.89 -12.69
CA HIS A 46 -3.51 -21.04 -13.33
C HIS A 46 -2.48 -20.48 -12.34
N ILE A 47 -2.94 -20.06 -11.15
CA ILE A 47 -2.07 -19.56 -10.08
C ILE A 47 -1.20 -20.68 -9.49
N ASP A 48 -1.80 -21.84 -9.18
CA ASP A 48 -1.10 -22.97 -8.56
C ASP A 48 -0.07 -23.62 -9.50
N GLY A 49 -0.30 -23.51 -10.82
CA GLY A 49 0.59 -24.05 -11.84
C GLY A 49 1.83 -23.20 -12.16
N ASP A 50 1.90 -21.95 -11.66
CA ASP A 50 2.97 -21.02 -12.02
C ASP A 50 4.24 -21.21 -11.17
N ALA A 51 4.16 -20.90 -9.88
CA ALA A 51 5.30 -20.97 -8.96
C ALA A 51 4.83 -21.27 -7.54
N PRO A 52 5.71 -21.80 -6.66
CA PRO A 52 5.40 -21.93 -5.24
C PRO A 52 5.02 -20.59 -4.63
N ALA A 53 4.06 -20.60 -3.70
CA ALA A 53 3.55 -19.40 -3.07
C ALA A 53 4.64 -18.60 -2.30
N PRO A 54 4.58 -17.26 -2.30
CA PRO A 54 5.44 -16.41 -1.46
C PRO A 54 5.03 -16.49 0.02
N PRO A 55 5.84 -15.94 0.95
CA PRO A 55 5.57 -16.01 2.39
C PRO A 55 4.44 -15.09 2.87
N PHE A 56 3.81 -14.33 2.00
CA PHE A 56 2.66 -13.46 2.25
C PHE A 56 1.48 -13.84 1.36
N SER A 57 0.29 -13.39 1.73
CA SER A 57 -0.94 -13.72 0.98
C SER A 57 -1.11 -12.80 -0.22
N ILE A 58 -1.42 -13.39 -1.38
CA ILE A 58 -1.82 -12.67 -2.59
C ILE A 58 -3.22 -13.16 -2.99
N GLN A 59 -4.12 -12.22 -3.24
CA GLN A 59 -5.40 -12.44 -3.91
C GLN A 59 -5.30 -11.94 -5.34
N PHE A 60 -5.81 -12.73 -6.27
CA PHE A 60 -5.93 -12.39 -7.68
C PHE A 60 -7.39 -12.26 -8.06
N ASP A 61 -7.77 -11.10 -8.58
CA ASP A 61 -9.12 -10.80 -9.06
C ASP A 61 -9.08 -10.65 -10.57
N HIS A 62 -9.61 -11.66 -11.29
CA HIS A 62 -9.67 -11.61 -12.74
C HIS A 62 -10.83 -10.75 -13.22
N ILE A 63 -10.50 -9.67 -13.92
CA ILE A 63 -11.44 -8.79 -14.61
C ILE A 63 -10.90 -8.50 -16.02
N PRO A 64 -11.77 -8.34 -17.05
CA PRO A 64 -11.34 -8.01 -18.42
C PRO A 64 -10.84 -6.56 -18.47
N SER A 65 -9.54 -6.36 -18.26
CA SER A 65 -8.90 -5.04 -18.26
C SER A 65 -7.57 -5.08 -19.01
N LYS A 66 -7.22 -3.97 -19.67
CA LYS A 66 -5.88 -3.77 -20.23
C LYS A 66 -4.84 -3.35 -19.18
N PHE A 67 -5.30 -3.05 -17.99
CA PHE A 67 -4.48 -2.60 -16.88
C PHE A 67 -4.47 -3.64 -15.76
N VAL A 68 -3.41 -3.59 -14.98
CA VAL A 68 -3.30 -4.30 -13.71
C VAL A 68 -3.20 -3.28 -12.58
N LEU A 69 -3.96 -3.50 -11.52
CA LEU A 69 -3.85 -2.80 -10.25
C LEU A 69 -3.23 -3.74 -9.23
N VAL A 70 -2.15 -3.31 -8.62
CA VAL A 70 -1.49 -4.00 -7.51
C VAL A 70 -1.67 -3.15 -6.27
N SER A 71 -2.36 -3.67 -5.27
CA SER A 71 -2.58 -3.02 -3.97
C SER A 71 -1.88 -3.82 -2.88
N VAL A 72 -0.91 -3.20 -2.22
CA VAL A 72 -0.21 -3.76 -1.05
C VAL A 72 -0.83 -3.17 0.20
N VAL A 73 -1.50 -4.00 0.99
CA VAL A 73 -2.16 -3.61 2.24
C VAL A 73 -1.38 -4.19 3.41
N ILE A 74 -0.97 -3.34 4.33
CA ILE A 74 -0.12 -3.71 5.44
C ILE A 74 -0.76 -3.28 6.77
N GLY A 75 -0.98 -4.23 7.67
CA GLY A 75 -1.48 -3.96 9.02
C GLY A 75 -0.50 -3.09 9.82
N THR A 76 -1.03 -2.16 10.59
CA THR A 76 -0.22 -1.21 11.40
C THR A 76 -0.21 -1.53 12.90
N ASP A 77 -0.79 -2.62 13.30
CA ASP A 77 -0.88 -3.07 14.70
C ASP A 77 0.49 -3.33 15.33
N SER A 78 1.46 -3.81 14.54
CA SER A 78 2.85 -4.02 14.93
C SER A 78 3.68 -2.74 15.07
N VAL A 79 3.21 -1.60 14.54
CA VAL A 79 3.92 -0.33 14.66
C VAL A 79 3.85 0.18 16.10
N PRO A 80 4.99 0.48 16.75
CA PRO A 80 5.00 1.03 18.09
C PRO A 80 4.08 2.26 18.22
N PRO A 81 3.26 2.34 19.28
CA PRO A 81 2.26 3.41 19.43
C PRO A 81 2.84 4.82 19.31
N GLU A 82 4.03 5.05 19.86
CA GLU A 82 4.75 6.33 19.82
C GLU A 82 5.22 6.71 18.41
N LEU A 83 5.38 5.74 17.52
CA LEU A 83 5.83 5.95 16.14
C LEU A 83 4.69 6.07 15.13
N ARG A 84 3.44 5.76 15.50
CA ARG A 84 2.30 5.78 14.59
C ARG A 84 2.08 7.14 13.91
N ALA A 85 2.37 8.23 14.62
CA ALA A 85 2.26 9.59 14.05
C ALA A 85 3.23 9.86 12.88
N TYR A 86 4.29 9.06 12.73
CA TYR A 86 5.24 9.16 11.62
C TYR A 86 4.76 8.47 10.34
N LEU A 87 3.65 7.71 10.36
CA LEU A 87 3.15 7.01 9.19
C LEU A 87 2.83 7.95 8.02
N THR A 88 2.24 9.12 8.30
CA THR A 88 2.00 10.14 7.26
C THR A 88 3.30 10.61 6.61
N LEU A 89 4.35 10.86 7.40
CA LEU A 89 5.67 11.22 6.86
C LEU A 89 6.26 10.06 6.06
N TYR A 90 6.21 8.83 6.59
CA TYR A 90 6.69 7.62 5.90
C TYR A 90 6.03 7.46 4.52
N LEU A 91 4.70 7.51 4.45
CA LEU A 91 3.95 7.33 3.21
C LEU A 91 4.18 8.46 2.21
N SER A 92 4.36 9.71 2.67
CA SER A 92 4.57 10.88 1.81
C SER A 92 5.84 10.80 0.95
N MET A 93 6.79 9.91 1.29
CA MET A 93 8.05 9.81 0.58
C MET A 93 8.31 8.43 -0.07
N VAL A 94 7.39 7.45 0.06
CA VAL A 94 7.56 6.10 -0.48
C VAL A 94 8.01 6.11 -1.95
N PHE A 95 7.44 6.99 -2.78
CA PHE A 95 7.71 7.07 -4.21
C PHE A 95 8.85 8.04 -4.59
N SER A 96 9.54 8.61 -3.63
CA SER A 96 10.56 9.66 -3.87
C SER A 96 11.83 9.49 -3.06
N LEU A 97 12.10 8.27 -2.60
CA LEU A 97 13.35 7.90 -1.95
C LEU A 97 14.33 7.31 -2.97
N PRO A 98 15.65 7.49 -2.80
CA PRO A 98 16.63 6.76 -3.58
C PRO A 98 16.55 5.26 -3.28
N ILE A 99 16.89 4.44 -4.26
CA ILE A 99 16.75 2.97 -4.21
C ILE A 99 18.09 2.31 -4.55
N ARG A 100 18.41 1.26 -3.82
CA ARG A 100 19.49 0.33 -4.16
C ARG A 100 18.89 -0.99 -4.64
N ARG A 101 18.87 -1.19 -5.95
CA ARG A 101 18.30 -2.40 -6.57
C ARG A 101 19.07 -3.68 -6.20
N GLN A 102 18.45 -4.81 -6.42
CA GLN A 102 19.04 -6.12 -6.12
C GLN A 102 20.34 -6.39 -6.90
N ASN A 103 20.47 -5.88 -8.12
CA ASN A 103 21.68 -5.96 -8.94
C ASN A 103 22.82 -5.03 -8.49
N GLY A 104 22.61 -4.24 -7.41
CA GLY A 104 23.57 -3.26 -6.88
C GLY A 104 23.45 -1.87 -7.53
N GLU A 105 22.59 -1.69 -8.51
CA GLU A 105 22.35 -0.39 -9.15
C GLU A 105 21.77 0.60 -8.13
N TRP A 106 22.38 1.81 -8.10
CA TRP A 106 21.87 2.93 -7.32
C TRP A 106 21.03 3.84 -8.18
N LEU A 107 19.80 4.09 -7.80
CA LEU A 107 18.94 5.09 -8.40
C LEU A 107 18.80 6.28 -7.46
N ALA A 108 19.17 7.46 -7.93
CA ALA A 108 18.84 8.71 -7.26
C ALA A 108 17.31 8.91 -7.28
N TYR A 109 16.79 9.71 -6.36
CA TYR A 109 15.32 9.87 -6.25
C TYR A 109 14.70 10.46 -7.54
N GLU A 110 15.41 11.30 -8.28
CA GLU A 110 14.96 11.83 -9.58
C GLU A 110 14.78 10.73 -10.62
N ASP A 111 15.72 9.77 -10.64
CA ASP A 111 15.64 8.62 -11.54
C ASP A 111 14.54 7.66 -11.13
N VAL A 112 14.31 7.50 -9.81
CA VAL A 112 13.18 6.71 -9.27
C VAL A 112 11.86 7.27 -9.76
N VAL A 113 11.62 8.56 -9.55
CA VAL A 113 10.38 9.22 -9.99
C VAL A 113 10.20 9.11 -11.51
N LYS A 114 11.26 9.42 -12.27
CA LYS A 114 11.22 9.36 -13.73
C LYS A 114 10.90 7.96 -14.26
N GLN A 115 11.60 6.93 -13.78
CA GLN A 115 11.39 5.56 -14.24
C GLN A 115 10.03 5.00 -13.76
N LEU A 116 9.58 5.38 -12.56
CA LEU A 116 8.26 5.01 -12.06
C LEU A 116 7.16 5.60 -12.95
N ASP A 117 7.25 6.87 -13.31
CA ASP A 117 6.29 7.54 -14.21
C ASP A 117 6.29 6.95 -15.65
N GLU A 118 7.42 6.36 -16.08
CA GLU A 118 7.50 5.65 -17.37
C GLU A 118 6.86 4.26 -17.32
N ASP A 119 6.91 3.57 -16.18
CA ASP A 119 6.44 2.19 -16.02
C ASP A 119 5.02 2.07 -15.47
N VAL A 120 4.56 3.05 -14.68
CA VAL A 120 3.31 3.03 -13.89
C VAL A 120 2.44 4.23 -14.26
N LEU A 121 1.15 4.02 -14.41
CA LEU A 121 0.19 5.08 -14.79
C LEU A 121 -0.28 5.90 -13.60
N GLU A 122 -0.54 5.21 -12.49
CA GLU A 122 -1.04 5.82 -11.26
C GLU A 122 -0.39 5.09 -10.09
N TYR A 123 0.00 5.83 -9.07
CA TYR A 123 0.47 5.27 -7.81
C TYR A 123 0.01 6.15 -6.65
N ASP A 124 -0.33 5.53 -5.53
CA ASP A 124 -0.77 6.21 -4.31
C ASP A 124 -0.33 5.46 -3.05
N ALA A 125 -0.21 6.17 -1.94
CA ALA A 125 0.06 5.61 -0.63
C ALA A 125 -0.76 6.35 0.43
N ALA A 126 -1.57 5.60 1.18
CA ALA A 126 -2.50 6.16 2.14
C ALA A 126 -2.62 5.31 3.42
N ILE A 127 -3.15 5.91 4.47
CA ILE A 127 -3.63 5.18 5.66
C ILE A 127 -5.06 4.76 5.40
N GLY A 128 -5.31 3.46 5.45
CA GLY A 128 -6.59 2.85 5.11
C GLY A 128 -6.85 2.72 3.61
N ILE A 129 -7.94 2.08 3.26
CA ILE A 129 -8.43 1.90 1.89
C ILE A 129 -9.82 2.53 1.81
N GLY A 130 -9.98 3.60 1.01
CA GLY A 130 -11.28 4.22 0.76
C GLY A 130 -12.08 4.55 2.02
N SER A 131 -11.46 5.04 3.07
CA SER A 131 -12.02 5.29 4.41
C SER A 131 -12.34 4.03 5.25
N SER A 132 -12.01 2.86 4.74
CA SER A 132 -12.10 1.57 5.44
C SER A 132 -10.71 1.07 5.85
N PHE A 133 -10.64 0.00 6.63
CA PHE A 133 -9.39 -0.63 7.07
C PHE A 133 -8.38 0.36 7.67
N SER A 134 -8.86 1.24 8.53
CA SER A 134 -8.13 2.40 9.04
C SER A 134 -6.87 2.07 9.86
N GLU A 135 -6.70 0.82 10.26
CA GLU A 135 -5.50 0.32 10.95
C GLU A 135 -4.57 -0.43 9.98
N SER A 136 -4.56 0.00 8.72
CA SER A 136 -3.63 -0.45 7.69
C SER A 136 -3.06 0.74 6.93
N VAL A 137 -1.97 0.50 6.20
CA VAL A 137 -1.50 1.36 5.11
C VAL A 137 -1.72 0.64 3.79
N ALA A 138 -2.06 1.38 2.76
CA ALA A 138 -2.21 0.87 1.40
C ALA A 138 -1.22 1.57 0.47
N ILE A 139 -0.59 0.80 -0.40
CA ILE A 139 0.28 1.29 -1.48
C ILE A 139 -0.24 0.67 -2.76
N GLU A 140 -0.64 1.50 -3.70
CA GLU A 140 -1.30 1.09 -4.92
C GLU A 140 -0.49 1.51 -6.14
N LEU A 141 -0.33 0.60 -7.10
CA LEU A 141 0.31 0.85 -8.39
C LEU A 141 -0.58 0.30 -9.50
N LYS A 142 -0.89 1.13 -10.49
CA LYS A 142 -1.67 0.77 -11.66
C LYS A 142 -0.85 0.95 -12.93
N ALA A 143 -0.77 -0.09 -13.74
CA ALA A 143 0.03 -0.09 -14.96
C ALA A 143 -0.65 -0.87 -16.09
N PRO A 144 -0.15 -0.77 -17.34
CA PRO A 144 -0.52 -1.73 -18.38
C PRO A 144 -0.22 -3.16 -17.95
N ALA A 145 -1.10 -4.12 -18.28
CA ALA A 145 -0.92 -5.52 -17.88
C ALA A 145 0.43 -6.11 -18.35
N ALA A 146 0.95 -5.65 -19.49
CA ALA A 146 2.27 -6.04 -19.99
C ALA A 146 3.44 -5.63 -19.07
N HIS A 147 3.24 -4.66 -18.18
CA HIS A 147 4.25 -4.20 -17.21
C HIS A 147 4.14 -4.88 -15.84
N TYR A 148 3.31 -5.91 -15.69
CA TYR A 148 3.05 -6.55 -14.39
C TYR A 148 4.33 -6.92 -13.62
N ALA A 149 5.26 -7.62 -14.24
CA ALA A 149 6.51 -8.00 -13.59
C ALA A 149 7.35 -6.80 -13.15
N LYS A 150 7.32 -5.69 -13.90
CA LYS A 150 7.97 -4.43 -13.50
C LYS A 150 7.28 -3.81 -12.28
N VAL A 151 5.94 -3.82 -12.24
CA VAL A 151 5.17 -3.32 -11.08
C VAL A 151 5.54 -4.10 -9.83
N VAL A 152 5.64 -5.42 -9.92
CA VAL A 152 6.09 -6.27 -8.81
C VAL A 152 7.51 -5.88 -8.36
N SER A 153 8.43 -5.68 -9.31
CA SER A 153 9.78 -5.21 -8.99
C SER A 153 9.77 -3.85 -8.30
N TRP A 154 8.93 -2.91 -8.77
CA TRP A 154 8.76 -1.60 -8.13
C TRP A 154 8.23 -1.70 -6.70
N VAL A 155 7.27 -2.58 -6.42
CA VAL A 155 6.79 -2.82 -5.05
C VAL A 155 7.97 -3.19 -4.13
N TYR A 156 8.83 -4.10 -4.57
CA TYR A 156 10.02 -4.48 -3.77
C TYR A 156 11.03 -3.35 -3.63
N ASP A 157 11.32 -2.65 -4.71
CA ASP A 157 12.27 -1.55 -4.72
C ASP A 157 11.82 -0.42 -3.79
N LEU A 158 10.55 -0.04 -3.83
CA LEU A 158 9.99 1.03 -3.01
C LEU A 158 9.93 0.64 -1.52
N LEU A 159 9.52 -0.57 -1.20
CA LEU A 159 9.26 -0.97 0.18
C LEU A 159 10.50 -1.50 0.90
N TRP A 160 11.30 -2.35 0.25
CA TRP A 160 12.41 -3.03 0.91
C TRP A 160 13.79 -2.45 0.58
N ARG A 161 13.95 -1.72 -0.54
CA ARG A 161 15.25 -1.30 -1.05
C ARG A 161 15.45 0.22 -1.10
N SER A 162 14.42 1.00 -0.75
CA SER A 162 14.54 2.44 -0.64
C SER A 162 15.34 2.84 0.61
N GLU A 163 16.08 3.95 0.53
CA GLU A 163 16.90 4.45 1.63
C GLU A 163 16.37 5.81 2.12
N PHE A 164 16.22 5.97 3.44
CA PHE A 164 15.81 7.25 4.04
C PHE A 164 16.97 8.23 4.04
N ALA A 165 17.23 8.86 2.90
CA ALA A 165 18.24 9.90 2.78
C ALA A 165 17.83 11.13 3.61
N PRO A 166 18.69 11.65 4.52
CA PRO A 166 18.33 12.74 5.45
C PRO A 166 17.72 13.96 4.76
N GLU A 167 18.25 14.33 3.60
CA GLU A 167 17.77 15.47 2.83
C GLU A 167 16.36 15.26 2.28
N ARG A 168 16.05 14.03 1.82
CA ARG A 168 14.72 13.69 1.33
C ARG A 168 13.69 13.70 2.45
N VAL A 169 14.06 13.16 3.62
CA VAL A 169 13.21 13.18 4.81
C VAL A 169 12.91 14.61 5.25
N ARG A 170 13.93 15.50 5.27
CA ARG A 170 13.72 16.93 5.57
C ARG A 170 12.76 17.60 4.58
N VAL A 171 12.94 17.36 3.29
CA VAL A 171 12.05 17.91 2.25
C VAL A 171 10.63 17.43 2.41
N ALA A 172 10.42 16.14 2.68
CA ALA A 172 9.10 15.57 2.89
C ALA A 172 8.41 16.16 4.14
N ALA A 173 9.13 16.22 5.25
CA ALA A 173 8.62 16.83 6.49
C ALA A 173 8.26 18.32 6.31
N ALA A 174 9.10 19.08 5.61
CA ALA A 174 8.84 20.49 5.33
C ALA A 174 7.59 20.67 4.44
N LYS A 175 7.42 19.86 3.39
CA LYS A 175 6.22 19.87 2.54
C LYS A 175 4.97 19.52 3.34
N LEU A 176 5.05 18.52 4.20
CA LEU A 176 3.95 18.14 5.08
C LEU A 176 3.57 19.31 6.01
N ALA A 177 4.56 19.94 6.67
CA ALA A 177 4.33 21.11 7.53
C ALA A 177 3.68 22.28 6.77
N GLN A 178 4.10 22.54 5.53
CA GLN A 178 3.54 23.60 4.69
C GLN A 178 2.10 23.34 4.27
N SER A 179 1.69 22.10 4.12
CA SER A 179 0.31 21.74 3.74
C SER A 179 -0.70 21.82 4.90
N LEU A 180 -0.25 21.72 6.14
CA LEU A 180 -1.12 21.68 7.33
C LEU A 180 -2.04 22.91 7.49
N PRO A 181 -1.60 24.17 7.28
CA PRO A 181 -2.48 25.33 7.45
C PRO A 181 -3.68 25.32 6.51
N GLU A 182 -3.51 24.85 5.27
CA GLU A 182 -4.58 24.72 4.30
C GLU A 182 -5.53 23.58 4.66
N GLN A 183 -5.00 22.41 4.96
CA GLN A 183 -5.79 21.25 5.39
C GLN A 183 -6.63 21.55 6.64
N LYS A 184 -6.13 22.36 7.58
CA LYS A 184 -6.87 22.82 8.77
C LYS A 184 -8.01 23.78 8.46
N ARG A 185 -8.08 24.35 7.26
CA ARG A 185 -9.22 25.18 6.80
C ARG A 185 -10.35 24.34 6.22
N ASP A 186 -10.08 23.09 5.87
CA ASP A 186 -11.14 22.17 5.43
C ASP A 186 -11.94 21.69 6.64
N GLY A 187 -13.16 22.22 6.78
CA GLY A 187 -14.06 21.89 7.88
C GLY A 187 -14.44 20.41 7.94
N ARG A 188 -14.46 19.70 6.79
CA ARG A 188 -14.73 18.26 6.75
C ARG A 188 -13.56 17.48 7.37
N MET A 189 -12.33 17.82 7.03
CA MET A 189 -11.14 17.18 7.61
C MET A 189 -11.05 17.43 9.11
N VAL A 190 -11.35 18.65 9.57
CA VAL A 190 -11.38 18.98 10.99
C VAL A 190 -12.50 18.22 11.73
N ALA A 191 -13.71 18.21 11.19
CA ALA A 191 -14.84 17.47 11.78
C ALA A 191 -14.54 15.96 11.85
N TRP A 192 -13.95 15.38 10.80
CA TRP A 192 -13.53 14.01 10.77
C TRP A 192 -12.44 13.71 11.83
N SER A 193 -11.44 14.58 11.95
CA SER A 193 -10.40 14.46 12.97
C SER A 193 -10.97 14.49 14.39
N LEU A 194 -11.92 15.40 14.65
CA LEU A 194 -12.59 15.47 15.95
C LEU A 194 -13.42 14.22 16.24
N SER A 195 -14.19 13.74 15.28
CA SER A 195 -14.99 12.52 15.46
C SER A 195 -14.10 11.31 15.75
N ARG A 196 -12.97 11.18 15.08
CA ARG A 196 -12.00 10.10 15.34
C ARG A 196 -11.39 10.20 16.72
N SER A 197 -11.00 11.40 17.18
CA SER A 197 -10.44 11.58 18.51
C SER A 197 -11.43 11.29 19.65
N MET A 198 -12.75 11.35 19.38
CA MET A 198 -13.78 10.97 20.33
C MET A 198 -14.04 9.46 20.39
N LEU A 199 -13.81 8.75 19.28
CA LEU A 199 -14.13 7.32 19.13
C LEU A 199 -12.93 6.41 19.34
N TYR A 200 -11.71 6.88 19.08
CA TYR A 200 -10.51 6.08 19.08
C TYR A 200 -9.40 6.71 19.94
N SER A 201 -8.60 5.85 20.57
CA SER A 201 -7.39 6.27 21.27
C SER A 201 -6.21 6.34 20.28
N ASN A 202 -5.46 7.43 20.30
CA ASN A 202 -4.24 7.60 19.49
C ASN A 202 -3.14 6.59 19.81
N THR A 203 -3.18 5.96 20.97
CA THR A 203 -2.24 4.90 21.36
C THR A 203 -2.57 3.55 20.70
N HIS A 204 -3.77 3.39 20.18
CA HIS A 204 -4.25 2.11 19.60
C HIS A 204 -4.73 2.25 18.16
N SER A 205 -4.84 3.48 17.64
CA SER A 205 -5.30 3.72 16.28
C SER A 205 -4.27 4.54 15.48
N SER A 206 -3.76 3.92 14.41
CA SER A 206 -2.87 4.58 13.46
C SER A 206 -3.59 5.69 12.70
N CYS A 207 -4.86 5.47 12.38
CA CYS A 207 -5.67 6.48 11.72
C CYS A 207 -5.89 7.72 12.59
N GLU A 208 -6.19 7.55 13.88
CA GLU A 208 -6.36 8.67 14.80
C GLU A 208 -5.05 9.43 15.00
N ALA A 209 -3.93 8.73 15.19
CA ALA A 209 -2.60 9.33 15.35
C ALA A 209 -2.18 10.21 14.14
N ASN A 210 -2.76 9.96 12.97
CA ASN A 210 -2.45 10.66 11.72
C ASN A 210 -3.56 11.61 11.25
N THR A 211 -4.56 11.88 12.07
CA THR A 211 -5.57 12.91 11.76
C THR A 211 -4.95 14.31 11.70
N ILE A 212 -5.56 15.22 10.94
CA ILE A 212 -5.00 16.56 10.69
C ILE A 212 -4.69 17.34 11.96
N LEU A 213 -5.51 17.23 13.01
CA LEU A 213 -5.28 17.94 14.27
C LEU A 213 -4.09 17.35 15.04
N ARG A 214 -3.89 16.02 14.96
CA ARG A 214 -2.71 15.37 15.55
C ARG A 214 -1.44 15.69 14.79
N GLN A 215 -1.50 15.63 13.47
CA GLN A 215 -0.37 15.98 12.60
C GLN A 215 0.05 17.45 12.80
N ALA A 216 -0.90 18.36 12.97
CA ALA A 216 -0.62 19.77 13.25
C ALA A 216 0.16 20.01 14.56
N GLN A 217 0.10 19.05 15.49
CA GLN A 217 0.88 19.10 16.73
C GLN A 217 2.23 18.38 16.59
N ARG A 218 2.30 17.30 15.83
CA ARG A 218 3.49 16.42 15.76
C ARG A 218 4.48 16.79 14.67
N VAL A 219 3.99 17.26 13.51
CA VAL A 219 4.87 17.55 12.37
C VAL A 219 5.88 18.67 12.67
N PRO A 220 5.54 19.75 13.38
CA PRO A 220 6.54 20.74 13.81
C PRO A 220 7.69 20.11 14.61
N ASP A 221 7.36 19.27 15.60
CA ASP A 221 8.38 18.58 16.42
C ASP A 221 9.29 17.68 15.56
N MET A 222 8.72 17.01 14.53
CA MET A 222 9.50 16.19 13.58
C MET A 222 10.44 17.05 12.72
N VAL A 223 9.98 18.24 12.30
CA VAL A 223 10.81 19.18 11.52
C VAL A 223 11.97 19.70 12.35
N ASP A 224 11.71 20.07 13.60
CA ASP A 224 12.76 20.56 14.52
C ASP A 224 13.78 19.45 14.82
N ALA A 225 13.31 18.23 15.13
CA ALA A 225 14.19 17.08 15.32
C ALA A 225 15.08 16.77 14.11
N LEU A 226 14.54 16.91 12.89
CA LEU A 226 15.30 16.71 11.64
C LEU A 226 16.34 17.81 11.38
N GLN A 227 16.16 19.01 11.95
CA GLN A 227 17.15 20.10 11.88
C GLN A 227 18.29 19.86 12.85
N ASP A 228 17.97 19.45 14.08
CA ASP A 228 18.95 19.20 15.14
C ASP A 228 19.77 17.94 14.86
N ASP A 229 19.13 16.80 14.74
CA ASP A 229 19.77 15.51 14.42
C ASP A 229 18.79 14.59 13.65
N PRO A 230 18.99 14.38 12.33
CA PRO A 230 18.11 13.53 11.53
C PRO A 230 18.20 12.05 11.89
N THR A 231 19.23 11.60 12.61
CA THR A 231 19.52 10.19 12.87
C THR A 231 18.37 9.52 13.61
N GLN A 232 17.83 10.17 14.64
CA GLN A 232 16.72 9.63 15.43
C GLN A 232 15.45 9.45 14.59
N VAL A 233 15.10 10.45 13.76
CA VAL A 233 13.90 10.35 12.91
C VAL A 233 14.07 9.24 11.87
N ILE A 234 15.27 9.09 11.29
CA ILE A 234 15.58 8.01 10.34
C ILE A 234 15.50 6.63 11.01
N GLU A 235 15.97 6.49 12.24
CA GLU A 235 15.83 5.27 13.04
C GLU A 235 14.36 4.94 13.29
N HIS A 236 13.51 5.93 13.62
CA HIS A 236 12.07 5.76 13.76
C HIS A 236 11.44 5.25 12.46
N LEU A 237 11.78 5.84 11.30
CA LEU A 237 11.28 5.42 10.00
C LEU A 237 11.74 4.01 9.63
N ASN A 238 12.97 3.63 9.94
CA ASN A 238 13.47 2.26 9.75
C ASN A 238 12.76 1.26 10.67
N THR A 239 12.47 1.64 11.91
CA THR A 239 11.70 0.81 12.86
C THR A 239 10.27 0.58 12.35
N ILE A 240 9.61 1.64 11.86
CA ILE A 240 8.29 1.54 11.22
C ILE A 240 8.35 0.57 10.03
N ARG A 241 9.31 0.75 9.13
CA ARG A 241 9.48 -0.15 7.98
C ARG A 241 9.66 -1.60 8.41
N ALA A 242 10.54 -1.86 9.36
CA ALA A 242 10.79 -3.20 9.88
C ALA A 242 9.54 -3.84 10.50
N SER A 243 8.71 -3.04 11.20
CA SER A 243 7.44 -3.50 11.76
C SER A 243 6.40 -3.78 10.69
N LEU A 244 6.27 -2.90 9.68
CA LEU A 244 5.28 -3.05 8.62
C LEU A 244 5.59 -4.24 7.71
N LEU A 245 6.85 -4.44 7.32
CA LEU A 245 7.23 -5.39 6.27
C LEU A 245 7.45 -6.82 6.79
N GLN A 246 6.85 -7.20 7.91
CA GLN A 246 6.77 -8.59 8.32
C GLN A 246 5.75 -9.33 7.42
N PRO A 247 6.08 -10.53 6.90
CA PRO A 247 5.24 -11.23 5.94
C PRO A 247 3.79 -11.44 6.39
N GLU A 248 3.57 -11.67 7.67
CA GLU A 248 2.25 -11.88 8.27
C GLU A 248 1.35 -10.63 8.24
N HIS A 249 1.94 -9.44 8.15
CA HIS A 249 1.20 -8.18 8.08
C HIS A 249 0.89 -7.76 6.64
N VAL A 250 1.57 -8.34 5.65
CA VAL A 250 1.44 -7.97 4.23
C VAL A 250 0.34 -8.79 3.56
N ARG A 251 -0.57 -8.10 2.89
CA ARG A 251 -1.59 -8.66 2.00
C ARG A 251 -1.51 -7.95 0.67
N ILE A 252 -1.58 -8.70 -0.40
CA ILE A 252 -1.50 -8.15 -1.76
C ILE A 252 -2.77 -8.52 -2.49
N SER A 253 -3.33 -7.55 -3.22
CA SER A 253 -4.38 -7.76 -4.19
C SER A 253 -3.87 -7.39 -5.58
N VAL A 254 -4.12 -8.26 -6.55
CA VAL A 254 -3.78 -8.05 -7.96
C VAL A 254 -5.07 -8.17 -8.77
N ALA A 255 -5.54 -7.05 -9.30
CA ALA A 255 -6.76 -7.01 -10.11
C ALA A 255 -6.43 -6.66 -11.56
N GLY A 256 -6.93 -7.46 -12.51
CA GLY A 256 -6.68 -7.27 -13.95
C GLY A 256 -7.04 -8.51 -14.76
N ASN A 257 -6.63 -8.54 -16.03
CA ASN A 257 -6.80 -9.75 -16.85
C ASN A 257 -5.71 -10.79 -16.51
N ILE A 258 -5.91 -11.50 -15.40
CA ILE A 258 -4.91 -12.43 -14.83
C ILE A 258 -4.58 -13.57 -15.78
N PHE A 259 -5.53 -14.05 -16.59
CA PHE A 259 -5.25 -15.09 -17.57
C PHE A 259 -4.28 -14.67 -18.68
N ASP A 260 -4.15 -13.37 -18.96
CA ASP A 260 -3.20 -12.84 -19.92
C ASP A 260 -1.80 -12.60 -19.31
N ILE A 261 -1.65 -12.83 -18.00
CA ILE A 261 -0.36 -12.78 -17.29
C ILE A 261 0.21 -14.20 -17.24
N PRO A 262 1.28 -14.50 -18.00
CA PRO A 262 1.82 -15.87 -18.07
C PRO A 262 2.35 -16.38 -16.72
N HIS A 263 2.93 -15.48 -15.93
CA HIS A 263 3.58 -15.78 -14.64
C HIS A 263 3.07 -14.82 -13.55
N PRO A 264 1.88 -15.07 -12.95
CA PRO A 264 1.30 -14.18 -11.96
C PRO A 264 1.99 -14.27 -10.58
N VAL A 265 2.59 -15.40 -10.22
CA VAL A 265 3.23 -15.64 -8.90
C VAL A 265 4.75 -15.54 -8.96
N GLU A 266 5.37 -15.99 -10.04
CA GLU A 266 6.84 -16.07 -10.17
C GLU A 266 7.55 -14.74 -9.90
N PRO A 267 7.12 -13.56 -10.39
CA PRO A 267 7.78 -12.29 -10.11
C PRO A 267 7.86 -11.94 -8.61
N TRP A 268 6.87 -12.32 -7.83
CA TRP A 268 6.86 -12.10 -6.38
C TRP A 268 7.94 -12.89 -5.67
N ARG A 269 8.27 -14.08 -6.16
CA ARG A 269 9.34 -14.89 -5.63
C ARG A 269 10.72 -14.39 -6.03
N ALA A 270 10.88 -14.02 -7.29
CA ALA A 270 12.16 -13.55 -7.83
C ALA A 270 12.68 -12.30 -7.10
N CYS A 271 11.78 -11.52 -6.53
CA CYS A 271 12.12 -10.29 -5.82
C CYS A 271 12.34 -10.46 -4.31
N LEU A 272 12.06 -11.62 -3.72
CA LEU A 272 12.26 -11.86 -2.29
C LEU A 272 13.73 -11.65 -1.87
N PRO A 273 13.96 -11.07 -0.66
CA PRO A 273 15.30 -10.98 -0.11
C PRO A 273 15.96 -12.37 -0.01
N PRO A 274 17.28 -12.49 -0.25
CA PRO A 274 18.00 -13.73 -0.03
C PRO A 274 17.85 -14.20 1.42
N GLY A 275 17.36 -15.42 1.62
CA GLY A 275 17.12 -16.00 2.95
C GLY A 275 15.67 -16.05 3.41
N SER A 276 14.71 -15.45 2.66
CA SER A 276 13.26 -15.56 2.92
C SER A 276 12.68 -16.88 2.38
N ALA A 277 13.51 -17.89 2.10
CA ALA A 277 13.04 -19.18 1.62
C ALA A 277 12.27 -19.89 2.74
N THR A 278 11.03 -20.18 2.44
CA THR A 278 10.09 -21.13 3.06
C THR A 278 10.68 -21.98 4.18
N GLN A 279 10.18 -21.77 5.40
CA GLN A 279 10.04 -22.86 6.36
C GLN A 279 8.84 -23.71 6.01
#